data_9d6c6b1bd53ebaecee12eb501fd09416
#
_entry.id   9d6c6b1bd53ebaecee12eb501fd09416
#
_cell.length_a   1.000
_cell.length_b   1.000
_cell.length_c   1.000
_cell.angle_alpha   90.00
_cell.angle_beta   90.00
_cell.angle_gamma   90.00
#
_symmetry.space_group_name_H-M   'P 1'
#
loop_
_entity.id
_entity.type
_entity.pdbx_description
1 polymer ?
#
loop_
_entity_poly.entity_id
_entity_poly.type
_entity_poly.pdbx_seq_one_letter_code
_entity_poly.pdbx_strand_id
1 'polypeptide(L)'
;MTRPSVLLYEPRHRSARLPLSLLHVASSLDARVAIVDGRLEMAPAALVAELAREALCLGVTTPTGPPLADALEVTRAARAARPKLPVLWGGPHATFRPAECLATGLVDACVQGPGERTLAEIVAALRAGGTETGIPGVAWLRGLELAESLPRPREDVNHLPQVDYALIDLERHFRFRGARRAEVSTSRGSSAGADWSGLLAERVLALVEDLARRHKVDDVVFTDQGFFVDPARVLAIASGLLAAGVVVGWEASASLLDLVAARGRFDWKLLRESGCHRVRLFAEGAGGLGLAEEVAALAEGGLAVHVTFIVGRPGEPAAAAREAYNAARGLQHLGGLVTVELRLFEPWPGCDDSDVAPTEGRAVTPVDLAGWSAFEPESLSSAWTSSSVRRSVPRWSFYLGRASARPGRRLAQRLVRRLARARVRLGFYGLDLDRRAVLGLHRLKEAFTLRAPLPVED
;
A
#
# COMPACT_ATOMS: atom_id res chain seq x y z
N MET A 1 -28.41 15.79 5.70
CA MET A 1 -26.99 15.78 5.30
C MET A 1 -26.77 16.89 4.30
N THR A 2 -25.84 17.79 4.57
CA THR A 2 -25.46 18.83 3.59
C THR A 2 -24.70 18.16 2.43
N ARG A 3 -25.13 18.43 1.17
CA ARG A 3 -24.62 17.77 -0.02
C ARG A 3 -23.15 18.14 -0.27
N PRO A 4 -22.26 17.17 -0.61
CA PRO A 4 -20.84 17.44 -0.82
C PRO A 4 -20.63 18.23 -2.12
N SER A 5 -19.63 19.12 -2.12
CA SER A 5 -19.21 19.78 -3.36
C SER A 5 -18.18 18.92 -4.12
N VAL A 6 -17.40 18.09 -3.44
CA VAL A 6 -16.46 17.16 -4.04
C VAL A 6 -16.76 15.75 -3.55
N LEU A 7 -16.92 14.81 -4.48
CA LEU A 7 -17.14 13.40 -4.20
C LEU A 7 -15.87 12.63 -4.52
N LEU A 8 -15.36 11.86 -3.57
CA LEU A 8 -14.18 11.01 -3.74
C LEU A 8 -14.56 9.55 -3.54
N TYR A 9 -14.01 8.67 -4.34
CA TYR A 9 -14.30 7.25 -4.32
C TYR A 9 -13.05 6.38 -4.20
N GLU A 10 -13.06 5.47 -3.21
CA GLU A 10 -12.10 4.38 -3.04
C GLU A 10 -12.71 3.09 -3.59
N PRO A 11 -12.18 2.51 -4.68
CA PRO A 11 -12.69 1.27 -5.24
C PRO A 11 -12.55 0.07 -4.29
N ARG A 12 -13.39 -0.93 -4.49
CA ARG A 12 -13.30 -2.20 -3.76
C ARG A 12 -11.98 -2.90 -4.05
N HIS A 13 -11.29 -3.28 -3.00
CA HIS A 13 -10.06 -4.08 -3.06
C HIS A 13 -9.90 -4.93 -1.78
N ARG A 14 -8.97 -5.90 -1.80
CA ARG A 14 -8.78 -6.84 -0.68
C ARG A 14 -8.12 -6.24 0.56
N SER A 15 -7.48 -5.09 0.45
CA SER A 15 -6.81 -4.47 1.60
C SER A 15 -7.83 -3.82 2.54
N ALA A 16 -7.68 -4.00 3.84
CA ALA A 16 -8.48 -3.34 4.86
C ALA A 16 -7.86 -2.03 5.38
N ARG A 17 -6.90 -1.44 4.66
CA ARG A 17 -6.27 -0.16 5.03
C ARG A 17 -7.24 1.00 4.86
N LEU A 18 -7.02 2.07 5.60
CA LEU A 18 -7.76 3.32 5.42
C LEU A 18 -7.51 3.89 4.00
N PRO A 19 -8.43 4.68 3.43
CA PRO A 19 -8.27 5.34 2.13
C PRO A 19 -7.34 6.55 2.26
N LEU A 20 -6.09 6.30 2.65
CA LEU A 20 -5.13 7.34 3.07
C LEU A 20 -4.83 8.35 1.95
N SER A 21 -4.73 7.89 0.70
CA SER A 21 -4.52 8.78 -0.45
C SER A 21 -5.67 9.78 -0.62
N LEU A 22 -6.92 9.33 -0.45
CA LEU A 22 -8.08 10.22 -0.51
C LEU A 22 -8.16 11.16 0.69
N LEU A 23 -7.75 10.70 1.88
CA LEU A 23 -7.66 11.56 3.06
C LEU A 23 -6.67 12.70 2.86
N HIS A 24 -5.48 12.43 2.31
CA HIS A 24 -4.49 13.47 1.99
C HIS A 24 -5.05 14.51 1.03
N VAL A 25 -5.63 14.04 -0.07
CA VAL A 25 -6.23 14.92 -1.08
C VAL A 25 -7.38 15.72 -0.50
N ALA A 26 -8.31 15.06 0.23
CA ALA A 26 -9.48 15.69 0.83
C ALA A 26 -9.10 16.77 1.86
N SER A 27 -8.07 16.50 2.68
CA SER A 27 -7.57 17.47 3.68
C SER A 27 -6.97 18.74 3.07
N SER A 28 -6.63 18.70 1.77
CA SER A 28 -6.08 19.84 1.04
C SER A 28 -7.14 20.69 0.35
N LEU A 29 -8.42 20.30 0.44
CA LEU A 29 -9.51 21.00 -0.26
C LEU A 29 -10.23 21.99 0.66
N ASP A 30 -10.34 23.23 0.22
CA ASP A 30 -11.29 24.18 0.80
C ASP A 30 -12.69 23.91 0.22
N ALA A 31 -13.25 22.75 0.54
CA ALA A 31 -14.51 22.28 0.01
C ALA A 31 -15.17 21.27 0.95
N ARG A 32 -16.51 21.14 0.87
CA ARG A 32 -17.19 20.01 1.50
C ARG A 32 -16.91 18.76 0.69
N VAL A 33 -16.31 17.78 1.31
CA VAL A 33 -15.92 16.51 0.70
C VAL A 33 -16.75 15.38 1.27
N ALA A 34 -17.18 14.45 0.40
CA ALA A 34 -17.61 13.12 0.82
C ALA A 34 -16.65 12.08 0.26
N ILE A 35 -16.16 11.20 1.12
CA ILE A 35 -15.37 10.03 0.74
C ILE A 35 -16.26 8.81 0.85
N VAL A 36 -16.47 8.11 -0.27
CA VAL A 36 -17.18 6.84 -0.32
C VAL A 36 -16.16 5.73 -0.50
N ASP A 37 -16.07 4.86 0.49
CA ASP A 37 -15.24 3.66 0.43
C ASP A 37 -16.09 2.47 -0.02
N GLY A 38 -15.88 2.01 -1.24
CA GLY A 38 -16.65 0.92 -1.85
C GLY A 38 -16.60 -0.39 -1.08
N ARG A 39 -15.57 -0.59 -0.25
CA ARG A 39 -15.44 -1.80 0.59
C ARG A 39 -16.44 -1.83 1.74
N LEU A 40 -16.89 -0.67 2.17
CA LEU A 40 -17.85 -0.51 3.28
C LEU A 40 -19.30 -0.40 2.80
N GLU A 41 -19.52 -0.27 1.48
CA GLU A 41 -20.86 -0.04 0.93
C GLU A 41 -21.43 -1.31 0.27
N MET A 42 -22.72 -1.59 0.51
CA MET A 42 -23.41 -2.68 -0.17
C MET A 42 -23.66 -2.40 -1.65
N ALA A 43 -24.00 -1.15 -1.99
CA ALA A 43 -24.30 -0.70 -3.34
C ALA A 43 -23.58 0.61 -3.66
N PRO A 44 -22.24 0.62 -3.75
CA PRO A 44 -21.46 1.85 -3.91
C PRO A 44 -21.79 2.61 -5.19
N ALA A 45 -22.06 1.91 -6.29
CA ALA A 45 -22.45 2.55 -7.55
C ALA A 45 -23.75 3.37 -7.43
N ALA A 46 -24.75 2.82 -6.72
CA ALA A 46 -26.01 3.53 -6.48
C ALA A 46 -25.81 4.75 -5.56
N LEU A 47 -25.03 4.61 -4.50
CA LEU A 47 -24.71 5.71 -3.58
C LEU A 47 -23.95 6.82 -4.27
N VAL A 48 -22.91 6.48 -5.05
CA VAL A 48 -22.13 7.47 -5.80
C VAL A 48 -23.01 8.15 -6.86
N ALA A 49 -23.87 7.42 -7.57
CA ALA A 49 -24.80 8.01 -8.55
C ALA A 49 -25.77 9.01 -7.89
N GLU A 50 -26.25 8.73 -6.69
CA GLU A 50 -27.09 9.65 -5.92
C GLU A 50 -26.33 10.93 -5.56
N LEU A 51 -25.15 10.80 -4.94
CA LEU A 51 -24.33 11.93 -4.52
C LEU A 51 -23.80 12.75 -5.70
N ALA A 52 -23.52 12.10 -6.82
CA ALA A 52 -23.00 12.73 -8.05
C ALA A 52 -23.96 13.77 -8.67
N ARG A 53 -25.27 13.66 -8.43
CA ARG A 53 -26.27 14.58 -9.00
C ARG A 53 -26.00 16.04 -8.67
N GLU A 54 -25.40 16.30 -7.52
CA GLU A 54 -25.15 17.66 -7.01
C GLU A 54 -23.66 17.95 -6.73
N ALA A 55 -22.79 16.96 -6.88
CA ALA A 55 -21.36 17.14 -6.70
C ALA A 55 -20.76 18.04 -7.78
N LEU A 56 -19.77 18.86 -7.45
CA LEU A 56 -19.00 19.65 -8.41
C LEU A 56 -18.20 18.74 -9.35
N CYS A 57 -17.57 17.71 -8.79
CA CYS A 57 -16.81 16.70 -9.51
C CYS A 57 -16.78 15.37 -8.73
N LEU A 58 -16.42 14.30 -9.43
CA LEU A 58 -16.09 12.99 -8.87
C LEU A 58 -14.60 12.72 -9.07
N GLY A 59 -13.87 12.49 -7.98
CA GLY A 59 -12.51 11.97 -7.98
C GLY A 59 -12.48 10.49 -7.62
N VAL A 60 -11.79 9.67 -8.40
CA VAL A 60 -11.66 8.23 -8.16
C VAL A 60 -10.19 7.88 -8.06
N THR A 61 -9.79 7.20 -6.97
CA THR A 61 -8.45 6.63 -6.92
C THR A 61 -8.40 5.32 -7.69
N THR A 62 -7.30 5.06 -8.41
CA THR A 62 -7.19 3.92 -9.32
C THR A 62 -5.96 3.07 -9.01
N PRO A 63 -6.03 2.19 -7.99
CA PRO A 63 -5.06 1.12 -7.85
C PRO A 63 -5.11 0.21 -9.07
N THR A 64 -3.95 -0.22 -9.57
CA THR A 64 -3.88 -1.14 -10.71
C THR A 64 -4.46 -2.52 -10.34
N GLY A 65 -5.06 -3.19 -11.30
CA GLY A 65 -5.65 -4.53 -11.13
C GLY A 65 -7.18 -4.52 -10.96
N PRO A 66 -7.75 -5.52 -10.29
CA PRO A 66 -9.20 -5.68 -10.13
C PRO A 66 -9.99 -4.45 -9.64
N PRO A 67 -9.43 -3.54 -8.82
CA PRO A 67 -10.13 -2.31 -8.43
C PRO A 67 -10.54 -1.41 -9.59
N LEU A 68 -9.86 -1.50 -10.75
CA LEU A 68 -10.20 -0.72 -11.95
C LEU A 68 -11.59 -1.07 -12.50
N ALA A 69 -12.03 -2.32 -12.39
CA ALA A 69 -13.36 -2.72 -12.81
C ALA A 69 -14.46 -2.04 -11.98
N ASP A 70 -14.24 -1.98 -10.66
CA ASP A 70 -15.17 -1.31 -9.73
C ASP A 70 -15.15 0.21 -9.94
N ALA A 71 -13.98 0.81 -10.17
CA ALA A 71 -13.86 2.22 -10.53
C ALA A 71 -14.65 2.56 -11.81
N LEU A 72 -14.58 1.70 -12.84
CA LEU A 72 -15.35 1.86 -14.08
C LEU A 72 -16.86 1.75 -13.84
N GLU A 73 -17.31 0.76 -13.07
CA GLU A 73 -18.72 0.56 -12.73
C GLU A 73 -19.31 1.82 -12.07
N VAL A 74 -18.62 2.31 -11.03
CA VAL A 74 -19.04 3.50 -10.29
C VAL A 74 -19.02 4.75 -11.16
N THR A 75 -17.99 4.91 -12.00
CA THR A 75 -17.90 6.04 -12.93
C THR A 75 -19.05 6.03 -13.94
N ARG A 76 -19.42 4.87 -14.50
CA ARG A 76 -20.59 4.76 -15.39
C ARG A 76 -21.89 5.14 -14.69
N ALA A 77 -22.08 4.68 -13.46
CA ALA A 77 -23.27 5.00 -12.66
C ALA A 77 -23.37 6.53 -12.39
N ALA A 78 -22.25 7.17 -12.04
CA ALA A 78 -22.20 8.60 -11.83
C ALA A 78 -22.52 9.40 -13.12
N ARG A 79 -21.94 8.99 -14.25
CA ARG A 79 -22.22 9.59 -15.57
C ARG A 79 -23.64 9.38 -16.02
N ALA A 80 -24.25 8.23 -15.77
CA ALA A 80 -25.65 8.00 -16.08
C ALA A 80 -26.58 8.92 -15.26
N ALA A 81 -26.25 9.17 -13.98
CA ALA A 81 -27.00 10.06 -13.11
C ALA A 81 -26.79 11.55 -13.48
N ARG A 82 -25.60 11.92 -13.95
CA ARG A 82 -25.22 13.27 -14.35
C ARG A 82 -24.22 13.27 -15.50
N PRO A 83 -24.68 13.31 -16.77
CA PRO A 83 -23.82 13.19 -17.96
C PRO A 83 -22.68 14.21 -18.06
N LYS A 84 -22.84 15.41 -17.51
CA LYS A 84 -21.84 16.50 -17.54
C LYS A 84 -21.03 16.60 -16.23
N LEU A 85 -21.07 15.62 -15.35
CA LEU A 85 -20.26 15.64 -14.14
C LEU A 85 -18.77 15.57 -14.52
N PRO A 86 -17.91 16.49 -14.09
CA PRO A 86 -16.46 16.32 -14.23
C PRO A 86 -15.99 15.07 -13.45
N VAL A 87 -15.32 14.15 -14.15
CA VAL A 87 -14.79 12.91 -13.57
C VAL A 87 -13.27 12.90 -13.69
N LEU A 88 -12.62 12.78 -12.56
CA LEU A 88 -11.18 12.83 -12.41
C LEU A 88 -10.68 11.49 -11.85
N TRP A 89 -9.76 10.86 -12.54
CA TRP A 89 -9.09 9.68 -12.01
C TRP A 89 -7.69 10.04 -11.53
N GLY A 90 -7.28 9.51 -10.38
CA GLY A 90 -5.95 9.69 -9.80
C GLY A 90 -5.42 8.38 -9.21
N GLY A 91 -4.23 8.44 -8.62
CA GLY A 91 -3.57 7.27 -8.06
C GLY A 91 -2.64 6.58 -9.05
N PRO A 92 -2.07 5.40 -8.70
CA PRO A 92 -0.97 4.80 -9.44
C PRO A 92 -1.29 4.53 -10.91
N HIS A 93 -2.45 3.93 -11.20
CA HIS A 93 -2.78 3.56 -12.58
C HIS A 93 -2.99 4.81 -13.46
N ALA A 94 -3.78 5.79 -13.00
CA ALA A 94 -4.01 7.03 -13.74
C ALA A 94 -2.72 7.86 -13.91
N THR A 95 -1.77 7.75 -12.96
CA THR A 95 -0.48 8.43 -13.07
C THR A 95 0.38 7.87 -14.20
N PHE A 96 0.46 6.55 -14.32
CA PHE A 96 1.38 5.91 -15.27
C PHE A 96 0.74 5.45 -16.58
N ARG A 97 -0.59 5.36 -16.63
CA ARG A 97 -1.36 4.90 -17.81
C ARG A 97 -2.58 5.81 -18.09
N PRO A 98 -2.39 7.14 -18.17
CA PRO A 98 -3.51 8.07 -18.35
C PRO A 98 -4.26 7.86 -19.66
N ALA A 99 -3.57 7.50 -20.74
CA ALA A 99 -4.19 7.26 -22.05
C ALA A 99 -5.25 6.15 -21.99
N GLU A 100 -4.98 5.06 -21.28
CA GLU A 100 -5.90 3.93 -21.13
C GLU A 100 -7.14 4.32 -20.31
N CYS A 101 -6.98 5.13 -19.28
CA CYS A 101 -8.06 5.66 -18.46
C CYS A 101 -8.98 6.58 -19.28
N LEU A 102 -8.38 7.51 -20.01
CA LEU A 102 -9.09 8.52 -20.82
C LEU A 102 -9.79 7.90 -22.05
N ALA A 103 -9.20 6.85 -22.64
CA ALA A 103 -9.78 6.12 -23.78
C ALA A 103 -11.14 5.47 -23.45
N THR A 104 -11.52 5.35 -22.18
CA THR A 104 -12.84 4.85 -21.77
C THR A 104 -13.99 5.81 -22.17
N GLY A 105 -13.70 7.07 -22.45
CA GLY A 105 -14.69 8.12 -22.70
C GLY A 105 -15.54 8.49 -21.47
N LEU A 106 -15.21 7.96 -20.30
CA LEU A 106 -15.92 8.21 -19.03
C LEU A 106 -15.16 9.18 -18.12
N VAL A 107 -13.86 9.35 -18.34
CA VAL A 107 -12.93 10.13 -17.53
C VAL A 107 -12.56 11.39 -18.32
N ASP A 108 -12.66 12.56 -17.69
CA ASP A 108 -12.32 13.84 -18.34
C ASP A 108 -10.84 14.14 -18.21
N ALA A 109 -10.27 13.83 -17.04
CA ALA A 109 -8.84 14.05 -16.79
C ALA A 109 -8.25 13.04 -15.81
N CYS A 110 -6.95 12.78 -15.96
CA CYS A 110 -6.14 12.03 -15.02
C CYS A 110 -5.24 12.95 -14.21
N VAL A 111 -5.25 12.80 -12.89
CA VAL A 111 -4.34 13.49 -11.97
C VAL A 111 -3.10 12.62 -11.79
N GLN A 112 -1.97 13.10 -12.26
CA GLN A 112 -0.68 12.39 -12.24
C GLN A 112 0.17 12.82 -11.05
N GLY A 113 0.75 11.85 -10.34
CA GLY A 113 1.61 12.10 -9.18
C GLY A 113 0.85 12.61 -7.95
N PRO A 114 1.45 13.53 -7.15
CA PRO A 114 0.82 14.08 -5.95
C PRO A 114 -0.45 14.86 -6.27
N GLY A 115 -1.58 14.43 -5.71
CA GLY A 115 -2.91 14.97 -6.08
C GLY A 115 -3.38 16.14 -5.23
N GLU A 116 -2.76 16.46 -4.10
CA GLU A 116 -3.28 17.40 -3.11
C GLU A 116 -3.48 18.80 -3.70
N ARG A 117 -2.44 19.40 -4.25
CA ARG A 117 -2.54 20.71 -4.88
C ARG A 117 -3.23 20.67 -6.23
N THR A 118 -2.96 19.62 -7.02
CA THR A 118 -3.58 19.48 -8.35
C THR A 118 -5.10 19.45 -8.24
N LEU A 119 -5.66 18.62 -7.33
CA LEU A 119 -7.11 18.57 -7.16
C LEU A 119 -7.67 19.87 -6.56
N ALA A 120 -6.95 20.53 -5.64
CA ALA A 120 -7.37 21.80 -5.08
C ALA A 120 -7.49 22.89 -6.18
N GLU A 121 -6.52 22.97 -7.07
CA GLU A 121 -6.54 23.89 -8.22
C GLU A 121 -7.64 23.55 -9.22
N ILE A 122 -7.87 22.25 -9.50
CA ILE A 122 -8.99 21.80 -10.35
C ILE A 122 -10.34 22.22 -9.74
N VAL A 123 -10.54 21.99 -8.45
CA VAL A 123 -11.77 22.34 -7.73
C VAL A 123 -11.99 23.86 -7.78
N ALA A 124 -10.94 24.65 -7.61
CA ALA A 124 -11.01 26.11 -7.72
C ALA A 124 -11.37 26.56 -9.16
N ALA A 125 -10.75 25.95 -10.17
CA ALA A 125 -11.05 26.24 -11.58
C ALA A 125 -12.50 25.90 -11.94
N LEU A 126 -12.98 24.72 -11.56
CA LEU A 126 -14.36 24.28 -11.81
C LEU A 126 -15.38 25.19 -11.11
N ARG A 127 -15.11 25.69 -9.91
CA ARG A 127 -15.96 26.67 -9.21
C ARG A 127 -16.03 28.01 -9.94
N ALA A 128 -14.94 28.41 -10.58
CA ALA A 128 -14.87 29.62 -11.39
C ALA A 128 -15.48 29.45 -12.80
N GLY A 129 -16.02 28.27 -13.12
CA GLY A 129 -16.55 27.98 -14.48
C GLY A 129 -15.48 27.68 -15.52
N GLY A 130 -14.24 27.42 -15.08
CA GLY A 130 -13.11 26.98 -15.91
C GLY A 130 -13.05 25.47 -16.08
N THR A 131 -11.90 25.00 -16.56
CA THR A 131 -11.62 23.58 -16.82
C THR A 131 -10.37 23.13 -16.06
N GLU A 132 -10.15 21.82 -15.98
CA GLU A 132 -8.98 21.18 -15.40
C GLU A 132 -7.72 21.27 -16.28
N THR A 133 -7.87 21.65 -17.54
CA THR A 133 -6.78 21.65 -18.52
C THR A 133 -5.71 22.71 -18.22
N GLY A 134 -4.44 22.35 -18.42
CA GLY A 134 -3.30 23.25 -18.19
C GLY A 134 -2.83 23.35 -16.74
N ILE A 135 -3.55 22.76 -15.79
CA ILE A 135 -3.11 22.65 -14.39
C ILE A 135 -1.96 21.63 -14.30
N PRO A 136 -0.83 21.94 -13.63
CA PRO A 136 0.29 21.00 -13.52
C PRO A 136 -0.10 19.65 -12.93
N GLY A 137 0.38 18.56 -13.55
CA GLY A 137 0.07 17.19 -13.14
C GLY A 137 -1.29 16.68 -13.64
N VAL A 138 -1.82 17.24 -14.73
CA VAL A 138 -3.07 16.79 -15.34
C VAL A 138 -2.83 16.29 -16.77
N ALA A 139 -3.42 15.15 -17.09
CA ALA A 139 -3.52 14.61 -18.44
C ALA A 139 -4.99 14.55 -18.88
N TRP A 140 -5.26 14.88 -20.16
CA TRP A 140 -6.60 14.88 -20.76
C TRP A 140 -6.53 14.52 -22.25
N LEU A 141 -7.69 14.33 -22.90
CA LEU A 141 -7.73 14.17 -24.36
C LEU A 141 -8.01 15.51 -25.06
N ARG A 142 -7.21 15.84 -26.07
CA ARG A 142 -7.49 16.87 -27.06
C ARG A 142 -7.93 16.18 -28.34
N GLY A 143 -9.24 16.03 -28.52
CA GLY A 143 -9.78 15.12 -29.52
C GLY A 143 -9.47 13.67 -29.16
N LEU A 144 -8.66 12.99 -29.96
CA LEU A 144 -8.19 11.61 -29.71
C LEU A 144 -6.74 11.55 -29.23
N GLU A 145 -6.07 12.68 -29.13
CA GLU A 145 -4.66 12.75 -28.73
C GLU A 145 -4.53 13.01 -27.24
N LEU A 146 -3.62 12.28 -26.59
CA LEU A 146 -3.24 12.53 -25.21
C LEU A 146 -2.53 13.89 -25.11
N ALA A 147 -3.04 14.74 -24.26
CA ALA A 147 -2.41 16.01 -23.89
C ALA A 147 -2.07 15.95 -22.38
N GLU A 148 -0.89 16.42 -22.04
CA GLU A 148 -0.42 16.46 -20.67
C GLU A 148 0.13 17.86 -20.34
N SER A 149 -0.15 18.29 -19.13
CA SER A 149 0.49 19.49 -18.58
C SER A 149 1.89 19.17 -18.09
N LEU A 150 2.65 20.19 -17.68
CA LEU A 150 3.93 19.98 -17.01
C LEU A 150 3.72 19.13 -15.75
N PRO A 151 4.64 18.22 -15.46
CA PRO A 151 4.62 17.50 -14.19
C PRO A 151 4.59 18.47 -13.01
N ARG A 152 3.81 18.14 -11.98
CA ARG A 152 3.83 18.95 -10.76
C ARG A 152 5.15 18.74 -10.03
N PRO A 153 5.88 19.83 -9.69
CA PRO A 153 7.04 19.74 -8.84
C PRO A 153 6.69 19.13 -7.48
N ARG A 154 7.58 18.32 -6.95
CA ARG A 154 7.41 17.81 -5.58
C ARG A 154 7.48 18.95 -4.59
N GLU A 155 6.56 18.92 -3.65
CA GLU A 155 6.48 19.90 -2.58
C GLU A 155 7.01 19.31 -1.28
N ASP A 156 7.61 20.15 -0.43
CA ASP A 156 7.91 19.78 0.94
C ASP A 156 6.59 19.40 1.66
N VAL A 157 6.55 18.20 2.22
CA VAL A 157 5.38 17.68 2.92
C VAL A 157 4.94 18.57 4.09
N ASN A 158 5.85 19.41 4.61
CA ASN A 158 5.54 20.34 5.68
C ASN A 158 4.67 21.53 5.24
N HIS A 159 4.58 21.79 3.94
CA HIS A 159 3.69 22.81 3.38
C HIS A 159 2.28 22.28 3.11
N LEU A 160 2.09 20.96 3.17
CA LEU A 160 0.78 20.35 3.01
C LEU A 160 -0.02 20.41 4.31
N PRO A 161 -1.36 20.52 4.26
CA PRO A 161 -2.21 20.39 5.43
C PRO A 161 -2.00 19.06 6.16
N GLN A 162 -2.25 19.03 7.45
CA GLN A 162 -2.32 17.79 8.19
C GLN A 162 -3.54 16.98 7.77
N VAL A 163 -3.38 15.65 7.68
CA VAL A 163 -4.48 14.76 7.32
C VAL A 163 -5.56 14.80 8.39
N ASP A 164 -6.80 15.05 7.96
CA ASP A 164 -7.98 15.04 8.82
C ASP A 164 -8.70 13.68 8.71
N TYR A 165 -8.53 12.86 9.72
CA TYR A 165 -9.19 11.54 9.80
C TYR A 165 -10.68 11.64 10.16
N ALA A 166 -11.19 12.80 10.55
CA ALA A 166 -12.62 13.01 10.79
C ALA A 166 -13.44 13.06 9.47
N LEU A 167 -12.76 13.12 8.30
CA LEU A 167 -13.40 13.05 6.99
C LEU A 167 -14.00 11.68 6.66
N ILE A 168 -13.70 10.65 7.44
CA ILE A 168 -14.25 9.30 7.29
C ILE A 168 -14.80 8.77 8.63
N ASP A 169 -15.70 7.79 8.56
CA ASP A 169 -16.14 7.05 9.75
C ASP A 169 -15.08 6.00 10.15
N LEU A 170 -14.13 6.42 11.01
CA LEU A 170 -13.07 5.54 11.50
C LEU A 170 -13.62 4.32 12.26
N GLU A 171 -14.72 4.45 13.00
CA GLU A 171 -15.30 3.33 13.76
C GLU A 171 -15.82 2.23 12.81
N ARG A 172 -16.40 2.63 11.69
CA ARG A 172 -16.82 1.69 10.64
C ARG A 172 -15.62 0.97 10.00
N HIS A 173 -14.53 1.69 9.75
CA HIS A 173 -13.29 1.09 9.27
C HIS A 173 -12.66 0.14 10.29
N PHE A 174 -12.64 0.50 11.59
CA PHE A 174 -12.12 -0.36 12.63
C PHE A 174 -12.93 -1.65 12.79
N ARG A 175 -14.26 -1.57 12.72
CA ARG A 175 -15.13 -2.76 12.71
C ARG A 175 -14.87 -3.64 11.49
N PHE A 176 -14.76 -3.06 10.30
CA PHE A 176 -14.45 -3.79 9.07
C PHE A 176 -13.12 -4.52 9.16
N ARG A 177 -12.09 -3.87 9.70
CA ARG A 177 -10.75 -4.45 9.88
C ARG A 177 -10.66 -5.41 11.08
N GLY A 178 -11.50 -5.25 12.09
CA GLY A 178 -11.39 -5.94 13.37
C GLY A 178 -10.23 -5.45 14.24
N ALA A 179 -9.75 -4.22 14.04
CA ALA A 179 -8.65 -3.61 14.80
C ALA A 179 -8.69 -2.07 14.72
N ARG A 180 -8.37 -1.41 15.82
CA ARG A 180 -8.23 0.06 15.91
C ARG A 180 -6.85 0.51 15.45
N ARG A 181 -6.61 0.36 14.16
CA ARG A 181 -5.31 0.63 13.52
C ARG A 181 -5.46 1.68 12.43
N ALA A 182 -4.55 2.65 12.39
CA ALA A 182 -4.51 3.70 11.37
C ALA A 182 -3.20 3.67 10.58
N GLU A 183 -3.29 3.83 9.28
CA GLU A 183 -2.17 4.13 8.41
C GLU A 183 -1.86 5.63 8.47
N VAL A 184 -0.56 5.95 8.49
CA VAL A 184 -0.04 7.32 8.50
C VAL A 184 1.11 7.41 7.50
N SER A 185 1.10 8.43 6.66
CA SER A 185 2.23 8.77 5.81
C SER A 185 2.89 10.04 6.32
N THR A 186 4.18 9.97 6.62
CA THR A 186 4.94 11.08 7.22
C THR A 186 6.11 11.53 6.38
N SER A 187 6.34 10.90 5.24
CA SER A 187 7.38 11.30 4.29
C SER A 187 7.02 10.94 2.86
N ARG A 188 7.71 11.53 1.91
CA ARG A 188 7.64 11.25 0.48
C ARG A 188 9.02 11.10 -0.11
N GLY A 189 9.10 10.38 -1.21
CA GLY A 189 10.35 10.02 -1.84
C GLY A 189 11.00 8.80 -1.20
N SER A 190 12.07 8.34 -1.82
CA SER A 190 12.86 7.20 -1.35
C SER A 190 14.25 7.64 -0.91
N SER A 191 14.89 6.83 -0.10
CA SER A 191 16.26 7.06 0.39
C SER A 191 17.31 7.18 -0.71
N ALA A 192 17.09 6.55 -1.84
CA ALA A 192 18.04 6.56 -2.96
C ALA A 192 18.01 7.87 -3.76
N GLY A 193 17.09 8.81 -3.47
CA GLY A 193 16.91 10.05 -4.24
C GLY A 193 17.07 11.31 -3.41
N ALA A 194 17.54 12.39 -4.07
CA ALA A 194 17.57 13.74 -3.51
C ALA A 194 16.19 14.32 -3.15
N ASP A 195 15.12 13.55 -3.41
CA ASP A 195 13.72 13.99 -3.36
C ASP A 195 12.99 13.56 -2.08
N TRP A 196 13.71 13.06 -1.06
CA TRP A 196 13.06 12.71 0.19
C TRP A 196 12.67 13.97 0.98
N SER A 197 11.42 14.02 1.45
CA SER A 197 10.91 15.05 2.36
C SER A 197 10.10 14.38 3.47
N GLY A 198 10.42 14.68 4.73
CA GLY A 198 9.73 14.17 5.92
C GLY A 198 9.01 15.26 6.69
N LEU A 199 7.84 14.94 7.24
CA LEU A 199 7.17 15.81 8.20
C LEU A 199 8.09 16.02 9.41
N LEU A 200 8.13 17.25 9.92
CA LEU A 200 8.79 17.56 11.17
C LEU A 200 8.27 16.67 12.30
N ALA A 201 9.14 16.31 13.25
CA ALA A 201 8.79 15.38 14.33
C ALA A 201 7.57 15.85 15.12
N GLU A 202 7.46 17.16 15.41
CA GLU A 202 6.32 17.74 16.12
C GLU A 202 4.99 17.59 15.38
N ARG A 203 5.00 17.63 14.04
CA ARG A 203 3.78 17.39 13.25
C ARG A 203 3.36 15.93 13.29
N VAL A 204 4.33 15.01 13.28
CA VAL A 204 4.07 13.58 13.43
C VAL A 204 3.52 13.27 14.81
N LEU A 205 4.10 13.88 15.86
CA LEU A 205 3.63 13.73 17.23
C LEU A 205 2.19 14.21 17.39
N ALA A 206 1.87 15.42 16.91
CA ALA A 206 0.52 15.96 16.97
C ALA A 206 -0.50 15.04 16.27
N LEU A 207 -0.13 14.47 15.12
CA LEU A 207 -0.98 13.54 14.37
C LEU A 207 -1.22 12.23 15.13
N VAL A 208 -0.15 11.60 15.66
CA VAL A 208 -0.25 10.35 16.41
C VAL A 208 -1.00 10.55 17.71
N GLU A 209 -0.80 11.69 18.38
CA GLU A 209 -1.52 12.06 19.60
C GLU A 209 -3.03 12.23 19.35
N ASP A 210 -3.42 12.91 18.27
CA ASP A 210 -4.83 13.04 17.87
C ASP A 210 -5.46 11.66 17.57
N LEU A 211 -4.79 10.82 16.82
CA LEU A 211 -5.23 9.45 16.53
C LEU A 211 -5.41 8.63 17.81
N ALA A 212 -4.44 8.67 18.72
CA ALA A 212 -4.49 7.90 19.96
C ALA A 212 -5.55 8.44 20.93
N ARG A 213 -5.59 9.75 21.15
CA ARG A 213 -6.45 10.36 22.20
C ARG A 213 -7.88 10.58 21.73
N ARG A 214 -8.07 11.15 20.54
CA ARG A 214 -9.39 11.48 20.00
C ARG A 214 -10.06 10.28 19.35
N HIS A 215 -9.32 9.55 18.50
CA HIS A 215 -9.85 8.44 17.72
C HIS A 215 -9.62 7.07 18.35
N LYS A 216 -8.97 6.99 19.51
CA LYS A 216 -8.71 5.76 20.26
C LYS A 216 -8.02 4.68 19.39
N VAL A 217 -7.07 5.10 18.59
CA VAL A 217 -6.24 4.20 17.79
C VAL A 217 -5.25 3.49 18.72
N ASP A 218 -5.18 2.17 18.61
CA ASP A 218 -4.28 1.34 19.41
C ASP A 218 -2.93 1.10 18.72
N ASP A 219 -2.90 1.22 17.37
CA ASP A 219 -1.74 0.88 16.57
C ASP A 219 -1.64 1.75 15.31
N VAL A 220 -0.47 2.30 15.05
CA VAL A 220 -0.16 3.15 13.90
C VAL A 220 0.78 2.42 12.94
N VAL A 221 0.49 2.47 11.65
CA VAL A 221 1.34 1.94 10.60
C VAL A 221 1.92 3.11 9.81
N PHE A 222 3.20 3.39 10.01
CA PHE A 222 3.91 4.32 9.12
C PHE A 222 4.12 3.66 7.76
N THR A 223 3.47 4.21 6.73
CA THR A 223 3.46 3.63 5.38
C THR A 223 4.60 4.13 4.50
N ASP A 224 5.45 4.97 5.06
CA ASP A 224 6.57 5.61 4.37
C ASP A 224 7.57 4.58 3.86
N GLN A 225 8.07 4.78 2.63
CA GLN A 225 9.20 4.02 2.10
C GLN A 225 10.52 4.43 2.74
N GLY A 226 10.66 5.70 3.11
CA GLY A 226 11.86 6.30 3.69
C GLY A 226 11.67 6.77 5.13
N PHE A 227 10.96 6.02 6.00
CA PHE A 227 10.75 6.42 7.41
C PHE A 227 12.06 6.57 8.18
N PHE A 228 13.03 5.67 7.92
CA PHE A 228 14.31 5.60 8.61
C PHE A 228 15.45 6.37 7.92
N VAL A 229 15.18 7.21 6.91
CA VAL A 229 16.18 8.03 6.21
C VAL A 229 16.87 9.02 7.15
N ASP A 230 16.12 9.62 8.08
CA ASP A 230 16.63 10.58 9.06
C ASP A 230 16.54 10.01 10.49
N PRO A 231 17.64 9.49 11.05
CA PRO A 231 17.69 8.97 12.40
C PRO A 231 17.33 9.98 13.47
N ALA A 232 17.75 11.25 13.32
CA ALA A 232 17.49 12.28 14.31
C ALA A 232 15.98 12.55 14.43
N ARG A 233 15.29 12.61 13.28
CA ARG A 233 13.83 12.73 13.23
C ARG A 233 13.12 11.54 13.89
N VAL A 234 13.55 10.31 13.56
CA VAL A 234 12.94 9.09 14.13
C VAL A 234 13.10 9.04 15.64
N LEU A 235 14.29 9.38 16.16
CA LEU A 235 14.55 9.44 17.60
C LEU A 235 13.75 10.57 18.28
N ALA A 236 13.58 11.72 17.62
CA ALA A 236 12.75 12.81 18.12
C ALA A 236 11.27 12.40 18.22
N ILE A 237 10.75 11.67 17.23
CA ILE A 237 9.38 11.10 17.28
C ILE A 237 9.26 10.12 18.46
N ALA A 238 10.19 9.17 18.59
CA ALA A 238 10.14 8.18 19.67
C ALA A 238 10.19 8.83 21.06
N SER A 239 11.14 9.73 21.27
CA SER A 239 11.29 10.49 22.55
C SER A 239 10.05 11.34 22.84
N GLY A 240 9.50 11.99 21.82
CA GLY A 240 8.31 12.83 21.96
C GLY A 240 7.06 12.03 22.34
N LEU A 241 6.84 10.84 21.77
CA LEU A 241 5.74 9.94 22.13
C LEU A 241 5.82 9.55 23.62
N LEU A 242 7.03 9.21 24.10
CA LEU A 242 7.27 8.89 25.51
C LEU A 242 7.02 10.08 26.41
N ALA A 243 7.57 11.24 26.06
CA ALA A 243 7.42 12.46 26.84
C ALA A 243 5.96 12.93 26.94
N ALA A 244 5.19 12.76 25.87
CA ALA A 244 3.77 13.07 25.85
C ALA A 244 2.88 12.02 26.54
N GLY A 245 3.44 10.90 26.99
CA GLY A 245 2.69 9.79 27.58
C GLY A 245 1.69 9.15 26.61
N VAL A 246 1.95 9.18 25.31
CA VAL A 246 1.09 8.60 24.28
C VAL A 246 1.33 7.09 24.25
N VAL A 247 0.30 6.31 24.63
CA VAL A 247 0.35 4.85 24.61
C VAL A 247 -0.27 4.35 23.31
N VAL A 248 0.57 4.06 22.34
CA VAL A 248 0.17 3.52 21.04
C VAL A 248 1.24 2.54 20.52
N GLY A 249 0.81 1.41 19.95
CA GLY A 249 1.72 0.56 19.20
C GLY A 249 2.03 1.19 17.84
N TRP A 250 3.23 0.96 17.31
CA TRP A 250 3.51 1.37 15.94
C TRP A 250 4.47 0.43 15.21
N GLU A 251 4.34 0.41 13.89
CA GLU A 251 5.26 -0.28 13.00
C GLU A 251 5.63 0.62 11.82
N ALA A 252 6.82 0.41 11.25
CA ALA A 252 7.29 1.12 10.08
C ALA A 252 8.05 0.21 9.12
N SER A 253 8.15 0.64 7.86
CA SER A 253 8.99 -0.02 6.87
C SER A 253 10.36 0.65 6.80
N ALA A 254 11.41 -0.13 6.55
CA ALA A 254 12.76 0.34 6.36
C ALA A 254 13.35 -0.24 5.06
N SER A 255 14.15 0.56 4.39
CA SER A 255 15.11 0.08 3.38
C SER A 255 16.36 -0.44 4.10
N LEU A 256 16.93 -1.53 3.63
CA LEU A 256 18.23 -1.99 4.15
C LEU A 256 19.32 -0.93 3.96
N LEU A 257 19.29 -0.22 2.82
CA LEU A 257 20.25 0.84 2.53
C LEU A 257 20.22 1.96 3.55
N ASP A 258 19.02 2.37 4.01
CA ASP A 258 18.87 3.40 5.04
C ASP A 258 19.46 2.95 6.37
N LEU A 259 19.18 1.71 6.77
CA LEU A 259 19.70 1.17 8.02
C LEU A 259 21.21 1.04 8.00
N VAL A 260 21.78 0.53 6.90
CA VAL A 260 23.24 0.40 6.74
C VAL A 260 23.91 1.77 6.72
N ALA A 261 23.35 2.75 6.01
CA ALA A 261 23.87 4.12 5.95
C ALA A 261 23.82 4.83 7.31
N ALA A 262 22.85 4.47 8.14
CA ALA A 262 22.63 5.03 9.46
C ALA A 262 23.06 4.09 10.61
N ARG A 263 23.90 3.09 10.31
CA ARG A 263 24.37 2.08 11.30
C ARG A 263 24.90 2.73 12.57
N GLY A 264 24.43 2.27 13.72
CA GLY A 264 24.82 2.79 15.04
C GLY A 264 24.20 4.14 15.42
N ARG A 265 23.35 4.73 14.57
CA ARG A 265 22.69 6.01 14.86
C ARG A 265 21.29 5.86 15.45
N PHE A 266 20.72 4.66 15.44
CA PHE A 266 19.41 4.38 16.05
C PHE A 266 19.56 3.80 17.45
N ASP A 267 18.75 4.26 18.38
CA ASP A 267 18.51 3.62 19.67
C ASP A 267 17.25 2.72 19.55
N TRP A 268 17.47 1.47 19.19
CA TRP A 268 16.38 0.49 19.00
C TRP A 268 15.58 0.23 20.27
N LYS A 269 16.22 0.36 21.44
CA LYS A 269 15.56 0.20 22.73
C LYS A 269 14.60 1.35 22.98
N LEU A 270 15.01 2.60 22.73
CA LEU A 270 14.16 3.78 22.79
C LEU A 270 12.94 3.64 21.85
N LEU A 271 13.17 3.18 20.61
CA LEU A 271 12.08 2.93 19.69
C LEU A 271 11.10 1.88 20.23
N ARG A 272 11.62 0.80 20.82
CA ARG A 272 10.79 -0.23 21.44
C ARG A 272 9.98 0.31 22.61
N GLU A 273 10.56 1.12 23.46
CA GLU A 273 9.90 1.74 24.59
C GLU A 273 8.82 2.73 24.17
N SER A 274 9.02 3.46 23.06
CA SER A 274 8.02 4.38 22.49
C SER A 274 6.83 3.68 21.80
N GLY A 275 6.78 2.33 21.81
CA GLY A 275 5.70 1.56 21.23
C GLY A 275 6.01 0.91 19.89
N CYS A 276 7.20 1.11 19.31
CA CYS A 276 7.61 0.36 18.13
C CYS A 276 7.62 -1.14 18.42
N HIS A 277 6.78 -1.86 17.75
CA HIS A 277 6.73 -3.31 17.95
C HIS A 277 7.24 -4.11 16.74
N ARG A 278 7.35 -3.48 15.57
CA ARG A 278 7.80 -4.16 14.35
C ARG A 278 8.47 -3.20 13.37
N VAL A 279 9.53 -3.70 12.74
CA VAL A 279 10.14 -3.10 11.54
C VAL A 279 10.00 -4.08 10.38
N ARG A 280 9.52 -3.59 9.24
CA ARG A 280 9.43 -4.35 7.99
C ARG A 280 10.59 -3.98 7.08
N LEU A 281 11.38 -4.96 6.69
CA LEU A 281 12.49 -4.81 5.77
C LEU A 281 12.15 -5.41 4.42
N PHE A 282 12.44 -4.68 3.37
CA PHE A 282 12.40 -5.19 2.00
C PHE A 282 13.84 -5.41 1.54
N ALA A 283 14.13 -6.62 1.07
CA ALA A 283 15.42 -7.03 0.57
C ALA A 283 15.28 -7.48 -0.88
N GLU A 284 16.14 -6.98 -1.76
CA GLU A 284 16.20 -7.41 -3.16
C GLU A 284 17.19 -8.58 -3.29
N GLY A 285 16.83 -9.59 -4.06
CA GLY A 285 17.65 -10.79 -4.20
C GLY A 285 18.01 -11.42 -2.86
N ALA A 286 19.29 -11.68 -2.59
CA ALA A 286 19.77 -12.21 -1.33
C ALA A 286 19.90 -11.17 -0.20
N GLY A 287 19.52 -9.92 -0.43
CA GLY A 287 19.48 -8.87 0.58
C GLY A 287 20.79 -8.08 0.77
N GLY A 288 21.85 -8.41 0.05
CA GLY A 288 23.11 -7.67 0.09
C GLY A 288 23.87 -7.74 1.42
N LEU A 289 24.97 -6.98 1.48
CA LEU A 289 25.83 -6.89 2.66
C LEU A 289 25.14 -6.13 3.79
N GLY A 290 25.27 -6.63 5.01
CA GLY A 290 24.76 -5.98 6.23
C GLY A 290 23.37 -6.41 6.65
N LEU A 291 22.61 -7.20 5.86
CA LEU A 291 21.25 -7.60 6.21
C LEU A 291 21.18 -8.36 7.54
N ALA A 292 22.07 -9.34 7.76
CA ALA A 292 22.04 -10.16 8.97
C ALA A 292 22.37 -9.34 10.22
N GLU A 293 23.33 -8.42 10.09
CA GLU A 293 23.76 -7.52 11.17
C GLU A 293 22.64 -6.56 11.57
N GLU A 294 21.97 -5.92 10.57
CA GLU A 294 20.88 -4.98 10.85
C GLU A 294 19.66 -5.71 11.45
N VAL A 295 19.33 -6.89 10.92
CA VAL A 295 18.24 -7.71 11.49
C VAL A 295 18.56 -8.15 12.92
N ALA A 296 19.83 -8.50 13.20
CA ALA A 296 20.27 -8.87 14.54
C ALA A 296 20.16 -7.67 15.51
N ALA A 297 20.65 -6.48 15.11
CA ALA A 297 20.58 -5.27 15.92
C ALA A 297 19.14 -4.89 16.28
N LEU A 298 18.21 -4.96 15.31
CA LEU A 298 16.79 -4.73 15.54
C LEU A 298 16.20 -5.75 16.54
N ALA A 299 16.53 -7.02 16.37
CA ALA A 299 16.04 -8.10 17.24
C ALA A 299 16.61 -8.00 18.67
N GLU A 300 17.87 -7.63 18.83
CA GLU A 300 18.54 -7.34 20.12
C GLU A 300 17.90 -6.14 20.81
N GLY A 301 17.46 -5.12 20.05
CA GLY A 301 16.65 -4.01 20.56
C GLY A 301 15.22 -4.39 20.96
N GLY A 302 14.83 -5.67 20.83
CA GLY A 302 13.51 -6.19 21.21
C GLY A 302 12.41 -5.95 20.18
N LEU A 303 12.76 -5.56 18.96
CA LEU A 303 11.81 -5.29 17.87
C LEU A 303 11.51 -6.57 17.09
N ALA A 304 10.25 -6.78 16.73
CA ALA A 304 9.94 -7.80 15.74
C ALA A 304 10.37 -7.32 14.35
N VAL A 305 11.06 -8.18 13.61
CA VAL A 305 11.53 -7.90 12.27
C VAL A 305 10.82 -8.81 11.27
N HIS A 306 10.25 -8.22 10.22
CA HIS A 306 9.70 -8.96 9.11
C HIS A 306 10.49 -8.64 7.84
N VAL A 307 11.20 -9.63 7.31
CA VAL A 307 12.04 -9.45 6.11
C VAL A 307 11.32 -10.08 4.91
N THR A 308 11.02 -9.26 3.92
CA THR A 308 10.47 -9.69 2.63
C THR A 308 11.56 -9.66 1.58
N PHE A 309 11.90 -10.84 1.05
CA PHE A 309 12.82 -10.96 -0.08
C PHE A 309 12.02 -10.94 -1.39
N ILE A 310 12.37 -10.01 -2.28
CA ILE A 310 11.77 -9.88 -3.61
C ILE A 310 12.72 -10.50 -4.62
N VAL A 311 12.26 -11.50 -5.37
CA VAL A 311 13.06 -12.27 -6.33
C VAL A 311 12.30 -12.46 -7.65
N GLY A 312 13.03 -12.76 -8.71
CA GLY A 312 12.43 -13.02 -10.01
C GLY A 312 12.15 -11.75 -10.81
N ARG A 313 13.02 -10.75 -10.71
CA ARG A 313 13.02 -9.57 -11.60
C ARG A 313 13.36 -9.97 -13.04
N PRO A 314 12.96 -9.20 -14.05
CA PRO A 314 13.42 -9.37 -15.40
C PRO A 314 14.96 -9.41 -15.48
N GLY A 315 15.52 -10.40 -16.17
CA GLY A 315 16.96 -10.57 -16.26
C GLY A 315 17.68 -11.19 -15.05
N GLU A 316 16.95 -11.40 -13.93
CA GLU A 316 17.55 -12.01 -12.74
C GLU A 316 17.79 -13.53 -12.95
N PRO A 317 18.99 -14.03 -12.66
CA PRO A 317 19.29 -15.46 -12.81
C PRO A 317 18.47 -16.30 -11.82
N ALA A 318 18.04 -17.49 -12.23
CA ALA A 318 17.28 -18.40 -11.39
C ALA A 318 17.99 -18.78 -10.07
N ALA A 319 19.33 -18.68 -10.03
CA ALA A 319 20.14 -18.89 -8.83
C ALA A 319 19.83 -17.87 -7.73
N ALA A 320 19.52 -16.61 -8.07
CA ALA A 320 19.25 -15.55 -7.11
C ALA A 320 18.09 -15.88 -6.17
N ALA A 321 17.03 -16.55 -6.67
CA ALA A 321 15.94 -17.02 -5.82
C ALA A 321 16.40 -18.07 -4.79
N ARG A 322 17.38 -18.91 -5.14
CA ARG A 322 17.97 -19.89 -4.21
C ARG A 322 18.88 -19.20 -3.17
N GLU A 323 19.62 -18.19 -3.59
CA GLU A 323 20.45 -17.38 -2.71
C GLU A 323 19.59 -16.61 -1.70
N ALA A 324 18.51 -15.97 -2.15
CA ALA A 324 17.52 -15.34 -1.28
C ALA A 324 16.88 -16.31 -0.28
N TYR A 325 16.56 -17.53 -0.73
CA TYR A 325 16.09 -18.60 0.17
C TYR A 325 17.14 -18.95 1.23
N ASN A 326 18.41 -19.07 0.85
CA ASN A 326 19.49 -19.40 1.79
C ASN A 326 19.70 -18.26 2.81
N ALA A 327 19.68 -17.00 2.36
CA ALA A 327 19.72 -15.82 3.22
C ALA A 327 18.56 -15.80 4.22
N ALA A 328 17.32 -15.98 3.72
CA ALA A 328 16.12 -16.03 4.55
C ALA A 328 16.16 -17.16 5.58
N ARG A 329 16.69 -18.34 5.18
CA ARG A 329 16.89 -19.47 6.09
C ARG A 329 17.95 -19.15 7.15
N GLY A 330 19.02 -18.46 6.76
CA GLY A 330 20.08 -18.00 7.66
C GLY A 330 19.54 -17.09 8.77
N LEU A 331 18.61 -16.19 8.48
CA LEU A 331 18.02 -15.30 9.48
C LEU A 331 17.17 -16.01 10.55
N GLN A 332 16.75 -17.26 10.33
CA GLN A 332 15.92 -17.99 11.31
C GLN A 332 16.64 -18.29 12.63
N HIS A 333 17.97 -18.30 12.67
CA HIS A 333 18.73 -18.49 13.91
C HIS A 333 18.62 -17.30 14.86
N LEU A 334 18.26 -16.10 14.38
CA LEU A 334 18.09 -14.91 15.20
C LEU A 334 16.84 -14.92 16.08
N GLY A 335 16.07 -16.01 16.04
CA GLY A 335 15.03 -16.27 17.01
C GLY A 335 13.60 -15.87 16.59
N GLY A 336 12.67 -15.93 17.56
CA GLY A 336 11.23 -15.79 17.32
C GLY A 336 10.74 -14.37 17.05
N LEU A 337 11.61 -13.36 17.11
CA LEU A 337 11.28 -11.99 16.71
C LEU A 337 11.43 -11.78 15.21
N VAL A 338 12.22 -12.63 14.52
CA VAL A 338 12.48 -12.50 13.09
C VAL A 338 11.57 -13.42 12.30
N THR A 339 10.83 -12.84 11.36
CA THR A 339 10.00 -13.57 10.41
C THR A 339 10.45 -13.22 8.99
N VAL A 340 10.37 -14.20 8.09
CA VAL A 340 10.85 -14.04 6.72
C VAL A 340 9.79 -14.48 5.71
N GLU A 341 9.74 -13.79 4.59
CA GLU A 341 8.86 -14.07 3.46
C GLU A 341 9.66 -13.94 2.16
N LEU A 342 9.39 -14.81 1.18
CA LEU A 342 9.85 -14.65 -0.19
C LEU A 342 8.66 -14.32 -1.08
N ARG A 343 8.80 -13.28 -1.90
CA ARG A 343 7.80 -12.88 -2.89
C ARG A 343 8.43 -12.84 -4.28
N LEU A 344 7.65 -13.21 -5.27
CA LEU A 344 8.02 -12.95 -6.66
C LEU A 344 7.84 -11.45 -6.92
N PHE A 345 8.73 -10.91 -7.74
CA PHE A 345 8.59 -9.56 -8.24
C PHE A 345 7.30 -9.42 -9.04
N GLU A 346 6.54 -8.39 -8.76
CA GLU A 346 5.28 -8.04 -9.43
C GLU A 346 5.48 -6.70 -10.14
N PRO A 347 5.48 -6.64 -11.47
CA PRO A 347 5.63 -5.40 -12.20
C PRO A 347 4.32 -4.61 -12.15
N TRP A 348 4.36 -3.48 -11.51
CA TRP A 348 3.28 -2.50 -11.51
C TRP A 348 3.63 -1.36 -12.46
N PRO A 349 2.65 -0.67 -13.08
CA PRO A 349 2.93 0.53 -13.83
C PRO A 349 3.74 1.53 -13.00
N GLY A 350 4.83 2.06 -13.58
CA GLY A 350 5.73 3.00 -12.91
C GLY A 350 6.86 2.40 -12.08
N CYS A 351 7.01 1.08 -11.99
CA CYS A 351 8.28 0.50 -11.58
C CYS A 351 9.23 0.47 -12.79
N ASP A 352 10.53 0.68 -12.54
CA ASP A 352 11.56 0.77 -13.60
C ASP A 352 11.61 -0.45 -14.52
N ASP A 353 11.18 -1.60 -14.01
CA ASP A 353 11.13 -2.87 -14.74
C ASP A 353 9.76 -3.12 -15.46
N SER A 354 8.78 -2.22 -15.31
CA SER A 354 7.43 -2.42 -15.91
C SER A 354 7.42 -2.25 -17.43
N ASP A 355 8.37 -1.50 -17.96
CA ASP A 355 8.52 -1.19 -19.38
C ASP A 355 9.54 -2.10 -20.07
N VAL A 356 9.89 -3.23 -19.45
CA VAL A 356 10.78 -4.22 -20.06
C VAL A 356 10.17 -4.70 -21.38
N ALA A 357 10.86 -4.37 -22.47
CA ALA A 357 10.47 -4.77 -23.81
C ALA A 357 10.23 -6.28 -23.88
N PRO A 358 9.18 -6.73 -24.57
CA PRO A 358 8.87 -8.15 -24.69
C PRO A 358 10.05 -8.87 -25.31
N THR A 359 10.70 -9.74 -24.55
CA THR A 359 11.59 -10.75 -25.10
C THR A 359 10.73 -11.73 -25.88
N GLU A 360 11.05 -11.94 -27.16
CA GLU A 360 10.39 -12.94 -28.05
C GLU A 360 8.91 -12.69 -28.39
N GLY A 361 8.47 -11.43 -28.58
CA GLY A 361 7.17 -11.13 -29.21
C GLY A 361 5.94 -11.39 -28.35
N ARG A 362 6.08 -11.58 -27.04
CA ARG A 362 4.97 -11.66 -26.08
C ARG A 362 4.80 -10.34 -25.36
N ALA A 363 3.61 -9.76 -25.45
CA ALA A 363 3.23 -8.64 -24.60
C ALA A 363 3.32 -9.09 -23.13
N VAL A 364 4.16 -8.38 -22.34
CA VAL A 364 4.37 -8.70 -20.92
C VAL A 364 3.35 -8.01 -20.06
N THR A 365 2.87 -6.85 -20.48
CA THR A 365 1.89 -6.02 -19.75
C THR A 365 0.59 -5.89 -20.54
N PRO A 366 -0.57 -5.79 -19.87
CA PRO A 366 -1.82 -5.47 -20.54
C PRO A 366 -1.71 -4.17 -21.35
N VAL A 367 -2.43 -4.12 -22.47
CA VAL A 367 -2.39 -2.99 -23.41
C VAL A 367 -3.60 -2.06 -23.26
N ASP A 368 -4.58 -2.47 -22.47
CA ASP A 368 -5.81 -1.71 -22.22
C ASP A 368 -6.31 -1.87 -20.77
N LEU A 369 -7.26 -1.03 -20.41
CA LEU A 369 -7.84 -1.01 -19.07
C LEU A 369 -8.57 -2.32 -18.70
N ALA A 370 -9.16 -3.01 -19.68
CA ALA A 370 -9.83 -4.28 -19.45
C ALA A 370 -8.83 -5.38 -19.07
N GLY A 371 -7.72 -5.44 -19.77
CA GLY A 371 -6.61 -6.34 -19.45
C GLY A 371 -6.03 -6.04 -18.05
N TRP A 372 -5.84 -4.77 -17.71
CA TRP A 372 -5.39 -4.37 -16.38
C TRP A 372 -6.40 -4.69 -15.28
N SER A 373 -7.69 -4.59 -15.55
CA SER A 373 -8.75 -4.94 -14.59
C SER A 373 -8.80 -6.44 -14.27
N ALA A 374 -8.45 -7.27 -15.27
CA ALA A 374 -8.35 -8.73 -15.12
C ALA A 374 -6.94 -9.18 -14.68
N PHE A 375 -6.04 -8.23 -14.47
CA PHE A 375 -4.64 -8.48 -14.23
C PHE A 375 -4.40 -9.12 -12.87
N GLU A 376 -3.83 -10.30 -12.87
CA GLU A 376 -3.28 -10.95 -11.69
C GLU A 376 -1.74 -10.86 -11.76
N PRO A 377 -1.08 -10.15 -10.83
CA PRO A 377 0.38 -9.94 -10.83
C PRO A 377 1.17 -11.24 -10.96
N GLU A 378 0.66 -12.33 -10.33
CA GLU A 378 1.27 -13.65 -10.38
C GLU A 378 1.36 -14.22 -11.82
N SER A 379 0.49 -13.78 -12.73
CA SER A 379 0.48 -14.25 -14.11
C SER A 379 1.61 -13.64 -14.94
N LEU A 380 2.03 -12.41 -14.66
CA LEU A 380 3.11 -11.74 -15.38
C LEU A 380 4.50 -12.26 -15.02
N SER A 381 4.75 -12.57 -13.76
CA SER A 381 6.04 -13.17 -13.37
C SER A 381 6.35 -14.45 -14.16
N SER A 382 5.33 -14.98 -14.86
CA SER A 382 5.49 -16.14 -15.73
C SER A 382 6.26 -15.87 -17.02
N ALA A 383 6.34 -14.63 -17.48
CA ALA A 383 6.95 -14.33 -18.78
C ALA A 383 8.48 -14.45 -18.76
N TRP A 384 9.13 -14.06 -17.68
CA TRP A 384 10.59 -14.10 -17.53
C TRP A 384 11.08 -15.02 -16.41
N THR A 385 10.24 -15.38 -15.45
CA THR A 385 10.63 -16.24 -14.33
C THR A 385 10.48 -17.71 -14.69
N SER A 386 11.52 -18.52 -14.47
CA SER A 386 11.46 -19.96 -14.76
C SER A 386 10.36 -20.68 -13.98
N SER A 387 9.78 -21.71 -14.58
CA SER A 387 8.73 -22.51 -13.94
C SER A 387 9.16 -23.17 -12.62
N SER A 388 10.47 -23.38 -12.44
CA SER A 388 11.04 -23.92 -11.19
C SER A 388 11.01 -22.88 -10.08
N VAL A 389 11.39 -21.63 -10.35
CA VAL A 389 11.37 -20.52 -9.39
C VAL A 389 9.92 -20.21 -8.98
N ARG A 390 8.99 -20.10 -9.95
CA ARG A 390 7.58 -19.85 -9.68
C ARG A 390 6.93 -20.89 -8.77
N ARG A 391 7.30 -22.16 -8.92
CA ARG A 391 6.81 -23.22 -8.04
C ARG A 391 7.49 -23.25 -6.68
N SER A 392 8.77 -22.88 -6.63
CA SER A 392 9.58 -22.99 -5.41
C SER A 392 9.35 -21.84 -4.44
N VAL A 393 9.33 -20.60 -4.93
CA VAL A 393 9.24 -19.39 -4.10
C VAL A 393 8.01 -19.40 -3.17
N PRO A 394 6.77 -19.65 -3.63
CA PRO A 394 5.61 -19.70 -2.73
C PRO A 394 5.66 -20.85 -1.71
N ARG A 395 6.33 -21.97 -2.07
CA ARG A 395 6.52 -23.08 -1.13
C ARG A 395 7.54 -22.73 -0.06
N TRP A 396 8.69 -22.20 -0.45
CA TRP A 396 9.73 -21.73 0.47
C TRP A 396 9.19 -20.67 1.42
N SER A 397 8.51 -19.67 0.88
CA SER A 397 7.89 -18.59 1.66
C SER A 397 6.92 -19.13 2.71
N PHE A 398 6.01 -20.03 2.32
CA PHE A 398 5.06 -20.66 3.24
C PHE A 398 5.76 -21.36 4.41
N TYR A 399 6.76 -22.20 4.12
CA TYR A 399 7.42 -22.97 5.18
C TYR A 399 8.36 -22.12 6.02
N LEU A 400 9.11 -21.20 5.43
CA LEU A 400 9.96 -20.25 6.17
C LEU A 400 9.13 -19.39 7.13
N GLY A 401 8.06 -18.78 6.64
CA GLY A 401 7.18 -17.95 7.46
C GLY A 401 6.55 -18.72 8.62
N ARG A 402 6.16 -20.00 8.38
CA ARG A 402 5.61 -20.85 9.46
C ARG A 402 6.67 -21.34 10.45
N ALA A 403 7.88 -21.63 9.99
CA ALA A 403 8.97 -22.06 10.84
C ALA A 403 9.42 -20.96 11.80
N SER A 404 9.46 -19.70 11.35
CA SER A 404 9.85 -18.52 12.12
C SER A 404 8.72 -17.94 13.00
N ALA A 405 7.45 -18.19 12.67
CA ALA A 405 6.32 -17.67 13.41
C ALA A 405 6.36 -18.07 14.91
N ARG A 406 5.84 -17.18 15.78
CA ARG A 406 5.64 -17.51 17.20
C ARG A 406 4.74 -18.73 17.36
N PRO A 407 4.98 -19.59 18.38
CA PRO A 407 4.14 -20.77 18.61
C PRO A 407 2.68 -20.34 18.89
N GLY A 408 1.76 -20.79 18.05
CA GLY A 408 0.35 -20.55 18.27
C GLY A 408 -0.18 -21.34 19.49
N ARG A 409 -1.28 -20.87 20.08
CA ARG A 409 -1.93 -21.54 21.22
C ARG A 409 -2.59 -22.86 20.81
N ARG A 410 -3.08 -23.00 19.59
CA ARG A 410 -3.79 -24.20 19.09
C ARG A 410 -2.81 -25.31 18.72
N LEU A 411 -3.16 -26.55 19.04
CA LEU A 411 -2.33 -27.74 18.77
C LEU A 411 -1.98 -27.87 17.28
N ALA A 412 -2.96 -27.65 16.40
CA ALA A 412 -2.77 -27.67 14.95
C ALA A 412 -1.70 -26.66 14.48
N GLN A 413 -1.69 -25.45 15.04
CA GLN A 413 -0.68 -24.44 14.71
C GLN A 413 0.73 -24.88 15.13
N ARG A 414 0.85 -25.52 16.28
CA ARG A 414 2.13 -26.07 16.77
C ARG A 414 2.62 -27.22 15.89
N LEU A 415 1.71 -28.09 15.43
CA LEU A 415 2.04 -29.20 14.54
C LEU A 415 2.52 -28.68 13.17
N VAL A 416 1.76 -27.75 12.55
CA VAL A 416 2.14 -27.13 11.27
C VAL A 416 3.51 -26.46 11.38
N ARG A 417 3.79 -25.76 12.49
CA ARG A 417 5.11 -25.16 12.73
C ARG A 417 6.22 -26.20 12.86
N ARG A 418 5.99 -27.30 13.57
CA ARG A 418 6.97 -28.39 13.68
C ARG A 418 7.29 -29.00 12.33
N LEU A 419 6.26 -29.28 11.51
CA LEU A 419 6.42 -29.79 10.16
C LEU A 419 7.17 -28.78 9.27
N ALA A 420 6.82 -27.50 9.34
CA ALA A 420 7.51 -26.46 8.61
C ALA A 420 9.01 -26.40 8.96
N ARG A 421 9.35 -26.43 10.25
CA ARG A 421 10.74 -26.46 10.73
C ARG A 421 11.51 -27.70 10.23
N ALA A 422 10.90 -28.87 10.27
CA ALA A 422 11.51 -30.09 9.75
C ALA A 422 11.79 -29.99 8.25
N ARG A 423 10.81 -29.48 7.46
CA ARG A 423 10.97 -29.29 6.02
C ARG A 423 12.06 -28.26 5.68
N VAL A 424 12.10 -27.12 6.38
CA VAL A 424 13.15 -26.10 6.18
C VAL A 424 14.52 -26.68 6.54
N ARG A 425 14.62 -27.45 7.64
CA ARG A 425 15.88 -28.08 8.05
C ARG A 425 16.38 -29.12 7.04
N LEU A 426 15.48 -29.94 6.51
CA LEU A 426 15.80 -30.99 5.54
C LEU A 426 15.92 -30.47 4.10
N GLY A 427 15.46 -29.24 3.82
CA GLY A 427 15.41 -28.71 2.45
C GLY A 427 14.41 -29.44 1.54
N PHE A 428 13.47 -30.21 2.10
CA PHE A 428 12.53 -31.03 1.36
C PHE A 428 11.14 -30.38 1.26
N TYR A 429 10.74 -29.97 0.05
CA TYR A 429 9.49 -29.29 -0.24
C TYR A 429 8.58 -30.03 -1.25
N GLY A 430 8.94 -31.26 -1.61
CA GLY A 430 8.06 -32.16 -2.34
C GLY A 430 6.86 -32.57 -1.49
N LEU A 431 5.79 -33.08 -2.13
CA LEU A 431 4.58 -33.56 -1.44
C LEU A 431 4.01 -32.54 -0.45
N ASP A 432 3.64 -31.35 -0.94
CA ASP A 432 3.17 -30.21 -0.13
C ASP A 432 1.68 -30.30 0.27
N LEU A 433 1.18 -31.49 0.58
CA LEU A 433 -0.22 -31.74 0.96
C LEU A 433 -0.63 -30.96 2.22
N ASP A 434 0.25 -30.82 3.18
CA ASP A 434 0.06 -30.02 4.39
C ASP A 434 -0.13 -28.53 4.07
N ARG A 435 0.64 -27.97 3.13
CA ARG A 435 0.47 -26.61 2.63
C ARG A 435 -0.87 -26.44 1.93
N ARG A 436 -1.22 -27.37 1.04
CA ARG A 436 -2.50 -27.32 0.29
C ARG A 436 -3.70 -27.40 1.25
N ALA A 437 -3.64 -28.24 2.25
CA ALA A 437 -4.70 -28.34 3.27
C ALA A 437 -4.86 -27.03 4.04
N VAL A 438 -3.76 -26.42 4.51
CA VAL A 438 -3.80 -25.14 5.23
C VAL A 438 -4.35 -24.01 4.35
N LEU A 439 -3.91 -23.91 3.09
CA LEU A 439 -4.39 -22.88 2.15
C LEU A 439 -5.87 -23.12 1.77
N GLY A 440 -6.29 -24.37 1.60
CA GLY A 440 -7.69 -24.70 1.36
C GLY A 440 -8.61 -24.27 2.50
N LEU A 441 -8.21 -24.52 3.74
CA LEU A 441 -8.94 -24.06 4.94
C LEU A 441 -8.99 -22.51 5.03
N HIS A 442 -7.93 -21.82 4.61
CA HIS A 442 -7.90 -20.35 4.59
C HIS A 442 -8.89 -19.79 3.56
N ARG A 443 -8.87 -20.33 2.35
CA ARG A 443 -9.81 -19.94 1.27
C ARG A 443 -11.28 -20.17 1.66
N LEU A 444 -11.56 -21.30 2.31
CA LEU A 444 -12.91 -21.59 2.83
C LEU A 444 -13.33 -20.54 3.88
N LYS A 445 -12.43 -20.19 4.79
CA LYS A 445 -12.70 -19.17 5.81
C LYS A 445 -12.95 -17.79 5.21
N GLU A 446 -12.13 -17.37 4.25
CA GLU A 446 -12.31 -16.11 3.50
C GLU A 446 -13.64 -16.09 2.73
N ALA A 447 -14.00 -17.18 2.06
CA ALA A 447 -15.27 -17.28 1.35
C ALA A 447 -16.51 -17.19 2.29
N PHE A 448 -16.38 -17.71 3.52
CA PHE A 448 -17.42 -17.56 4.54
C PHE A 448 -17.47 -16.14 5.14
N THR A 449 -16.32 -15.50 5.35
CA THR A 449 -16.24 -14.14 5.90
C THR A 449 -16.76 -13.09 4.91
N LEU A 450 -16.49 -13.26 3.62
CA LEU A 450 -16.99 -12.38 2.55
C LEU A 450 -18.50 -12.54 2.26
N ARG A 451 -19.13 -13.61 2.75
CA ARG A 451 -20.58 -13.88 2.60
C ARG A 451 -21.40 -13.50 3.83
N ALA A 452 -20.78 -13.18 4.95
CA ALA A 452 -21.51 -12.73 6.13
C ALA A 452 -21.90 -11.24 5.93
N PRO A 453 -23.19 -10.89 5.87
CA PRO A 453 -23.58 -9.49 5.94
C PRO A 453 -23.09 -8.92 7.26
N LEU A 454 -22.62 -7.66 7.23
CA LEU A 454 -22.35 -6.92 8.46
C LEU A 454 -23.64 -6.92 9.29
N PRO A 455 -23.58 -7.18 10.62
CA PRO A 455 -24.75 -7.10 11.45
C PRO A 455 -25.36 -5.70 11.28
N VAL A 456 -26.63 -5.68 10.87
CA VAL A 456 -27.45 -4.47 10.89
C VAL A 456 -27.77 -4.29 12.37
N GLU A 457 -27.18 -3.28 13.00
CA GLU A 457 -27.65 -2.81 14.29
C GLU A 457 -28.91 -1.97 14.03
N ASP A 458 -30.03 -2.41 14.63
CA ASP A 458 -31.31 -1.69 14.70
C ASP A 458 -31.17 -0.33 15.44
#